data_b001869ca5033ab13db67685d6668090
#
_entry.id   b001869ca5033ab13db67685d6668090
#
_cell.length_a   1.000
_cell.length_b   1.000
_cell.length_c   1.000
_cell.angle_alpha   90.00
_cell.angle_beta   90.00
_cell.angle_gamma   90.00
#
_symmetry.space_group_name_H-M   'P 1'
#
loop_
_entity.id
_entity.type
_entity.pdbx_description
1 polymer ?
#
loop_
_entity_poly.entity_id
_entity_poly.type
_entity_poly.pdbx_seq_one_letter_code
_entity_poly.pdbx_strand_id
1 'polypeptide(L)'
;MKIHTFEVSTMLTNEKYYNIQKDFKEKDKSKWKSTKNGMQYWGLADNGILINMFQIKKKDYYAYSITYRISARRVMEKNNFVGLFNTQNYDELEEMVNELLKSKSLLLPKLKKCSLRRLDFCVNTRLDNQEQVKAYIKTAKRANVPSKLEVYKEYDKISKRQKPTKDDFTVYASEYVAISIYNKYMEMKKENKDNKTVFPDSELESAKNIVRIEIRCMEGKIKALEEKYKIHTISDFMRYADKIGKDLYSYYLSKIFGKGTIYTLKEALHRIDMSEYKPETIKLLKEFIVEANECRSVVETVKIYKSIYGKKKVKKLLWMLDNIDTNYVTVTNSDAKLFENGYIPTPLELVEDIVK
;
A
#
# COMPACT_ATOMS: atom_id res chain seq x y z
N MET A 1 12.25 7.32 -5.24
CA MET A 1 10.97 6.72 -4.77
C MET A 1 10.05 7.81 -4.26
N LYS A 2 8.74 7.65 -4.43
CA LYS A 2 7.76 8.65 -4.00
C LYS A 2 6.94 8.12 -2.82
N ILE A 3 6.41 9.04 -2.00
CA ILE A 3 5.54 8.71 -0.88
C ILE A 3 4.19 9.43 -1.01
N HIS A 4 3.17 8.89 -0.36
CA HIS A 4 1.84 9.50 -0.29
C HIS A 4 1.58 10.12 1.08
N THR A 5 1.62 9.32 2.12
CA THR A 5 1.30 9.70 3.49
C THR A 5 2.35 9.16 4.45
N PHE A 6 2.62 9.91 5.51
CA PHE A 6 3.38 9.40 6.65
C PHE A 6 2.73 9.84 7.97
N GLU A 7 3.03 9.10 9.03
CA GLU A 7 2.59 9.43 10.38
C GLU A 7 3.81 9.53 11.29
N VAL A 8 3.81 10.58 12.09
CA VAL A 8 4.84 10.82 13.11
C VAL A 8 4.18 11.04 14.46
N SER A 9 4.84 10.66 15.53
CA SER A 9 4.30 10.77 16.88
C SER A 9 5.37 11.14 17.89
N THR A 10 4.95 11.81 18.96
CA THR A 10 5.80 12.07 20.13
C THR A 10 4.98 12.01 21.42
N MET A 11 5.66 11.71 22.53
CA MET A 11 5.06 11.75 23.85
C MET A 11 4.94 13.20 24.33
N LEU A 12 3.91 13.45 25.11
CA LEU A 12 3.64 14.74 25.74
C LEU A 12 3.66 14.59 27.27
N THR A 13 3.99 15.67 27.96
CA THR A 13 3.65 15.79 29.39
C THR A 13 2.15 15.98 29.56
N ASN A 14 1.61 15.65 30.73
CA ASN A 14 0.21 15.88 31.08
C ASN A 14 -0.18 17.35 30.84
N GLU A 15 0.56 18.28 31.41
CA GLU A 15 0.34 19.73 31.26
C GLU A 15 0.28 20.16 29.80
N LYS A 16 1.28 19.74 29.00
CA LYS A 16 1.34 20.10 27.58
C LYS A 16 0.16 19.54 26.78
N TYR A 17 -0.27 18.31 27.10
CA TYR A 17 -1.45 17.70 26.48
C TYR A 17 -2.72 18.55 26.69
N TYR A 18 -3.01 18.92 27.94
CA TYR A 18 -4.20 19.68 28.24
C TYR A 18 -4.12 21.13 27.75
N ASN A 19 -2.96 21.75 27.74
CA ASN A 19 -2.78 23.10 27.18
C ASN A 19 -3.02 23.14 25.66
N ILE A 20 -2.51 22.16 24.91
CA ILE A 20 -2.81 22.03 23.47
C ILE A 20 -4.32 21.79 23.25
N GLN A 21 -4.93 20.92 24.06
CA GLN A 21 -6.36 20.65 23.96
C GLN A 21 -7.20 21.90 24.22
N LYS A 22 -6.80 22.73 25.19
CA LYS A 22 -7.42 24.00 25.49
C LYS A 22 -7.30 24.97 24.30
N ASP A 23 -6.09 25.15 23.74
CA ASP A 23 -5.86 25.98 22.57
C ASP A 23 -6.79 25.63 21.40
N PHE A 24 -6.95 24.33 21.10
CA PHE A 24 -7.82 23.87 20.01
C PHE A 24 -9.31 24.16 20.31
N LYS A 25 -9.75 23.94 21.54
CA LYS A 25 -11.13 24.20 21.95
C LYS A 25 -11.51 25.69 21.92
N GLU A 26 -10.57 26.55 22.27
CA GLU A 26 -10.78 28.01 22.30
C GLU A 26 -10.72 28.62 20.89
N LYS A 27 -9.75 28.22 20.08
CA LYS A 27 -9.50 28.82 18.76
C LYS A 27 -10.38 28.28 17.64
N ASP A 28 -10.72 26.97 17.67
CA ASP A 28 -11.36 26.26 16.55
C ASP A 28 -12.45 25.28 17.06
N LYS A 29 -13.48 25.80 17.74
CA LYS A 29 -14.53 24.98 18.39
C LYS A 29 -15.19 23.92 17.51
N SER A 30 -15.30 24.16 16.20
CA SER A 30 -15.94 23.26 15.24
C SER A 30 -15.00 22.27 14.58
N LYS A 31 -13.70 22.35 14.81
CA LYS A 31 -12.67 21.58 14.08
C LYS A 31 -12.03 20.45 14.89
N TRP A 32 -12.67 20.04 15.97
CA TRP A 32 -12.22 18.91 16.80
C TRP A 32 -13.37 18.05 17.27
N LYS A 33 -13.07 16.81 17.65
CA LYS A 33 -14.00 15.90 18.32
C LYS A 33 -13.28 15.07 19.37
N SER A 34 -14.00 14.74 20.44
CA SER A 34 -13.54 13.71 21.38
C SER A 34 -13.58 12.33 20.73
N THR A 35 -12.63 11.49 21.09
CA THR A 35 -12.56 10.08 20.72
C THR A 35 -12.50 9.24 21.99
N LYS A 36 -12.69 7.92 21.91
CA LYS A 36 -12.65 7.03 23.07
C LYS A 36 -11.36 7.20 23.92
N ASN A 37 -10.23 7.49 23.28
CA ASN A 37 -8.93 7.55 23.92
C ASN A 37 -8.22 8.89 23.72
N GLY A 38 -8.95 9.99 23.50
CA GLY A 38 -8.32 11.29 23.29
C GLY A 38 -9.14 12.25 22.44
N MET A 39 -8.48 12.91 21.51
CA MET A 39 -9.07 13.96 20.66
C MET A 39 -8.50 13.87 19.23
N GLN A 40 -9.35 14.18 18.26
CA GLN A 40 -8.96 14.40 16.87
C GLN A 40 -9.25 15.84 16.49
N TYR A 41 -8.26 16.50 15.87
CA TYR A 41 -8.36 17.85 15.35
C TYR A 41 -8.10 17.87 13.84
N TRP A 42 -9.00 18.50 13.08
CA TRP A 42 -8.95 18.56 11.61
C TRP A 42 -8.85 19.97 11.03
N GLY A 43 -8.53 20.98 11.85
CA GLY A 43 -8.36 22.36 11.38
C GLY A 43 -7.24 22.59 10.36
N LEU A 44 -6.39 21.56 10.12
CA LEU A 44 -5.37 21.53 9.07
C LEU A 44 -5.64 20.43 8.02
N ALA A 45 -6.81 19.80 8.03
CA ALA A 45 -7.11 18.69 7.09
C ALA A 45 -7.09 19.15 5.63
N ASP A 46 -7.53 20.37 5.33
CA ASP A 46 -7.46 20.95 3.99
C ASP A 46 -6.03 21.16 3.51
N ASN A 47 -5.08 21.32 4.42
CA ASN A 47 -3.64 21.37 4.15
C ASN A 47 -2.96 19.99 4.22
N GLY A 48 -3.72 18.90 4.29
CA GLY A 48 -3.17 17.55 4.31
C GLY A 48 -2.65 17.08 5.68
N ILE A 49 -2.95 17.77 6.79
CA ILE A 49 -2.49 17.40 8.13
C ILE A 49 -3.68 17.08 9.02
N LEU A 50 -3.70 15.87 9.61
CA LEU A 50 -4.64 15.46 10.63
C LEU A 50 -3.89 15.24 11.94
N ILE A 51 -4.40 15.83 13.03
CA ILE A 51 -3.78 15.74 14.35
C ILE A 51 -4.64 14.84 15.25
N ASN A 52 -4.02 13.81 15.81
CA ASN A 52 -4.64 12.95 16.82
C ASN A 52 -3.87 13.07 18.13
N MET A 53 -4.59 13.30 19.20
CA MET A 53 -4.05 13.33 20.56
C MET A 53 -4.61 12.13 21.33
N PHE A 54 -3.75 11.39 22.00
CA PHE A 54 -4.13 10.18 22.72
C PHE A 54 -3.82 10.29 24.19
N GLN A 55 -4.75 9.80 25.02
CA GLN A 55 -4.58 9.55 26.43
C GLN A 55 -4.76 8.05 26.65
N ILE A 56 -3.69 7.37 26.99
CA ILE A 56 -3.65 5.91 27.13
C ILE A 56 -3.49 5.58 28.61
N LYS A 57 -4.49 4.94 29.19
CA LYS A 57 -4.43 4.45 30.57
C LYS A 57 -3.42 3.29 30.64
N LYS A 58 -2.39 3.47 31.43
CA LYS A 58 -1.45 2.42 31.88
C LYS A 58 -1.88 1.93 33.25
N LYS A 59 -1.20 0.94 33.81
CA LYS A 59 -1.57 0.37 35.10
C LYS A 59 -1.71 1.45 36.20
N ASP A 60 -0.72 2.32 36.33
CA ASP A 60 -0.63 3.28 37.43
C ASP A 60 -0.60 4.75 37.01
N TYR A 61 -0.64 5.03 35.68
CA TYR A 61 -0.60 6.39 35.15
C TYR A 61 -1.26 6.52 33.77
N TYR A 62 -1.42 7.76 33.29
CA TYR A 62 -1.80 8.04 31.92
C TYR A 62 -0.59 8.47 31.10
N ALA A 63 -0.39 7.84 29.95
CA ALA A 63 0.55 8.27 28.93
C ALA A 63 -0.18 9.15 27.90
N TYR A 64 0.46 10.25 27.52
CA TYR A 64 -0.09 11.21 26.55
C TYR A 64 0.79 11.25 25.32
N SER A 65 0.17 11.28 24.16
CA SER A 65 0.91 11.37 22.88
C SER A 65 0.14 12.21 21.86
N ILE A 66 0.87 12.75 20.90
CA ILE A 66 0.31 13.41 19.74
C ILE A 66 0.86 12.75 18.48
N THR A 67 0.00 12.57 17.48
CA THR A 67 0.33 11.99 16.19
C THR A 67 -0.11 12.91 15.08
N TYR A 68 0.77 13.20 14.14
CA TYR A 68 0.46 13.90 12.91
C TYR A 68 0.41 12.90 11.76
N ARG A 69 -0.75 12.84 11.07
CA ARG A 69 -0.87 12.16 9.78
C ARG A 69 -0.75 13.20 8.69
N ILE A 70 0.26 13.06 7.84
CA ILE A 70 0.66 14.08 6.87
C ILE A 70 0.55 13.49 5.46
N SER A 71 -0.31 14.08 4.64
CA SER A 71 -0.38 13.84 3.20
C SER A 71 0.61 14.79 2.53
N ALA A 72 1.84 14.32 2.30
CA ALA A 72 2.96 15.18 1.95
C ALA A 72 2.70 16.05 0.72
N ARG A 73 2.11 15.46 -0.36
CA ARG A 73 1.82 16.24 -1.57
C ARG A 73 0.80 17.34 -1.35
N ARG A 74 -0.23 17.10 -0.51
CA ARG A 74 -1.24 18.11 -0.18
C ARG A 74 -0.71 19.26 0.67
N VAL A 75 0.32 19.02 1.47
CA VAL A 75 1.00 20.11 2.19
C VAL A 75 1.71 21.02 1.21
N MET A 76 2.41 20.44 0.22
CA MET A 76 3.12 21.19 -0.81
C MET A 76 2.18 21.87 -1.83
N GLU A 77 1.13 21.15 -2.22
CA GLU A 77 0.14 21.59 -3.22
C GLU A 77 -1.27 21.22 -2.75
N LYS A 78 -1.97 22.15 -2.14
CA LYS A 78 -3.24 21.95 -1.43
C LYS A 78 -4.29 21.11 -2.18
N ASN A 79 -4.43 21.29 -3.48
CA ASN A 79 -5.44 20.62 -4.31
C ASN A 79 -4.89 19.41 -5.09
N ASN A 80 -3.67 18.96 -4.83
CA ASN A 80 -3.08 17.83 -5.51
C ASN A 80 -3.32 16.53 -4.72
N PHE A 81 -4.32 15.74 -5.17
CA PHE A 81 -4.73 14.48 -4.52
C PHE A 81 -4.19 13.23 -5.23
N VAL A 82 -3.78 13.36 -6.48
CA VAL A 82 -3.25 12.25 -7.30
C VAL A 82 -1.74 12.20 -7.22
N GLY A 83 -1.09 13.35 -7.16
CA GLY A 83 0.36 13.45 -7.12
C GLY A 83 1.00 12.75 -5.93
N LEU A 84 2.28 12.43 -6.08
CA LEU A 84 3.10 11.79 -5.07
C LEU A 84 4.27 12.73 -4.71
N PHE A 85 4.68 12.71 -3.45
CA PHE A 85 5.75 13.56 -2.95
C PHE A 85 7.13 12.90 -3.17
N ASN A 86 8.09 13.69 -3.67
CA ASN A 86 9.48 13.28 -3.77
C ASN A 86 10.20 13.53 -2.44
N THR A 87 10.74 12.49 -1.83
CA THR A 87 11.39 12.56 -0.51
C THR A 87 12.66 13.41 -0.47
N GLN A 88 13.24 13.73 -1.62
CA GLN A 88 14.37 14.69 -1.71
C GLN A 88 13.99 16.11 -1.27
N ASN A 89 12.71 16.46 -1.32
CA ASN A 89 12.20 17.78 -0.91
C ASN A 89 11.72 17.78 0.56
N TYR A 90 12.20 16.83 1.39
CA TYR A 90 11.72 16.69 2.76
C TYR A 90 11.98 17.92 3.63
N ASP A 91 13.10 18.57 3.49
CA ASP A 91 13.44 19.73 4.31
C ASP A 91 12.44 20.88 4.11
N GLU A 92 12.04 21.16 2.85
CA GLU A 92 10.98 22.12 2.53
C GLU A 92 9.62 21.70 3.12
N LEU A 93 9.27 20.43 2.98
CA LEU A 93 8.04 19.87 3.58
C LEU A 93 8.05 20.02 5.11
N GLU A 94 9.17 19.74 5.78
CA GLU A 94 9.31 19.89 7.22
C GLU A 94 9.07 21.34 7.67
N GLU A 95 9.64 22.32 6.96
CA GLU A 95 9.43 23.74 7.24
C GLU A 95 7.96 24.12 7.09
N MET A 96 7.33 23.77 5.97
CA MET A 96 5.91 24.08 5.73
C MET A 96 5.00 23.44 6.79
N VAL A 97 5.24 22.17 7.15
CA VAL A 97 4.46 21.51 8.22
C VAL A 97 4.64 22.22 9.55
N ASN A 98 5.88 22.57 9.92
CA ASN A 98 6.15 23.25 11.17
C ASN A 98 5.48 24.63 11.25
N GLU A 99 5.43 25.40 10.15
CA GLU A 99 4.72 26.69 10.09
C GLU A 99 3.20 26.49 10.20
N LEU A 100 2.63 25.49 9.51
CA LEU A 100 1.20 25.18 9.63
C LEU A 100 0.83 24.74 11.06
N LEU A 101 1.65 23.92 11.71
CA LEU A 101 1.43 23.54 13.12
C LEU A 101 1.49 24.76 14.03
N LYS A 102 2.54 25.60 13.88
CA LYS A 102 2.73 26.84 14.68
C LYS A 102 1.55 27.78 14.53
N SER A 103 0.93 27.90 13.34
CA SER A 103 -0.25 28.74 13.11
C SER A 103 -1.47 28.33 13.96
N LYS A 104 -1.53 27.08 14.42
CA LYS A 104 -2.62 26.56 15.27
C LYS A 104 -2.30 26.62 16.75
N SER A 105 -1.11 26.22 17.16
CA SER A 105 -0.64 26.39 18.52
C SER A 105 0.90 26.35 18.58
N LEU A 106 1.48 27.30 19.33
CA LEU A 106 2.93 27.34 19.59
C LEU A 106 3.41 26.15 20.44
N LEU A 107 2.48 25.45 21.09
CA LEU A 107 2.76 24.29 21.95
C LEU A 107 2.94 23.00 21.14
N LEU A 108 2.54 22.97 19.86
CA LEU A 108 2.67 21.78 19.03
C LEU A 108 4.14 21.39 18.81
N PRO A 109 4.50 20.12 19.02
CA PRO A 109 5.87 19.65 18.73
C PRO A 109 6.22 19.80 17.26
N LYS A 110 7.44 20.29 16.97
CA LYS A 110 8.00 20.30 15.61
C LYS A 110 8.30 18.86 15.14
N LEU A 111 8.30 18.61 13.83
CA LEU A 111 8.52 17.28 13.25
C LEU A 111 9.83 16.63 13.73
N LYS A 112 10.91 17.38 13.86
CA LYS A 112 12.21 16.88 14.36
C LYS A 112 12.20 16.30 15.77
N LYS A 113 11.13 16.57 16.57
CA LYS A 113 10.91 16.00 17.91
C LYS A 113 10.01 14.77 17.90
N CYS A 114 9.59 14.34 16.72
CA CYS A 114 8.72 13.19 16.54
C CYS A 114 9.50 11.99 16.02
N SER A 115 8.93 10.79 16.20
CA SER A 115 9.42 9.54 15.60
C SER A 115 8.46 9.10 14.50
N LEU A 116 8.98 8.51 13.43
CA LEU A 116 8.21 7.97 12.32
C LEU A 116 7.43 6.72 12.78
N ARG A 117 6.13 6.67 12.49
CA ARG A 117 5.23 5.56 12.88
C ARG A 117 4.67 4.81 11.70
N ARG A 118 4.53 5.51 10.58
CA ARG A 118 4.01 4.95 9.34
C ARG A 118 4.60 5.70 8.17
N LEU A 119 4.87 4.97 7.08
CA LEU A 119 5.23 5.56 5.80
C LEU A 119 4.60 4.74 4.67
N ASP A 120 3.91 5.43 3.76
CA ASP A 120 3.27 4.83 2.59
C ASP A 120 4.11 5.14 1.35
N PHE A 121 4.90 4.17 0.88
CA PHE A 121 5.58 4.23 -0.42
C PHE A 121 4.56 4.00 -1.52
N CYS A 122 4.55 4.83 -2.56
CA CYS A 122 3.55 4.77 -3.61
C CYS A 122 4.15 4.89 -5.00
N VAL A 123 3.53 4.16 -5.93
CA VAL A 123 3.75 4.28 -7.37
C VAL A 123 2.39 4.42 -8.05
N ASN A 124 2.31 5.36 -8.98
CA ASN A 124 1.19 5.51 -9.91
C ASN A 124 1.63 5.02 -11.27
N THR A 125 0.95 4.04 -11.81
CA THR A 125 1.11 3.60 -13.20
C THR A 125 -0.16 3.87 -13.97
N ARG A 126 -0.04 4.56 -15.09
CA ARG A 126 -1.17 4.85 -15.98
C ARG A 126 -1.28 3.75 -17.03
N LEU A 127 -2.45 3.14 -17.15
CA LEU A 127 -2.83 2.25 -18.22
C LEU A 127 -3.65 3.02 -19.27
N ASP A 128 -3.94 2.41 -20.42
CA ASP A 128 -4.61 3.12 -21.53
C ASP A 128 -6.09 3.43 -21.22
N ASN A 129 -6.76 2.50 -20.52
CA ASN A 129 -8.19 2.62 -20.24
C ASN A 129 -8.60 1.94 -18.92
N GLN A 130 -9.87 2.18 -18.52
CA GLN A 130 -10.42 1.64 -17.27
C GLN A 130 -10.65 0.12 -17.32
N GLU A 131 -10.79 -0.47 -18.49
CA GLU A 131 -10.96 -1.93 -18.63
C GLU A 131 -9.65 -2.65 -18.34
N GLN A 132 -8.53 -2.11 -18.81
CA GLN A 132 -7.19 -2.60 -18.43
C GLN A 132 -6.97 -2.48 -16.92
N VAL A 133 -7.35 -1.36 -16.28
CA VAL A 133 -7.24 -1.19 -14.82
C VAL A 133 -8.01 -2.27 -14.07
N LYS A 134 -9.25 -2.55 -14.49
CA LYS A 134 -10.08 -3.61 -13.86
C LYS A 134 -9.48 -5.01 -14.08
N ALA A 135 -9.08 -5.33 -15.30
CA ALA A 135 -8.45 -6.61 -15.63
C ALA A 135 -7.16 -6.82 -14.83
N TYR A 136 -6.37 -5.75 -14.68
CA TYR A 136 -5.14 -5.76 -13.89
C TYR A 136 -5.40 -6.09 -12.41
N ILE A 137 -6.32 -5.38 -11.76
CA ILE A 137 -6.63 -5.58 -10.33
C ILE A 137 -7.27 -6.96 -10.11
N LYS A 138 -8.17 -7.40 -11.00
CA LYS A 138 -8.76 -8.75 -10.97
C LYS A 138 -7.67 -9.84 -11.03
N THR A 139 -6.68 -9.65 -11.86
CA THR A 139 -5.52 -10.57 -11.97
C THR A 139 -4.66 -10.54 -10.72
N ALA A 140 -4.37 -9.35 -10.19
CA ALA A 140 -3.61 -9.19 -8.96
C ALA A 140 -4.24 -9.92 -7.76
N LYS A 141 -5.57 -9.99 -7.67
CA LYS A 141 -6.29 -10.73 -6.61
C LYS A 141 -6.01 -12.23 -6.57
N ARG A 142 -5.55 -12.80 -7.68
CA ARG A 142 -5.27 -14.24 -7.81
C ARG A 142 -3.86 -14.63 -7.37
N ALA A 143 -3.05 -13.65 -6.96
CA ALA A 143 -1.65 -13.83 -6.60
C ALA A 143 -1.42 -14.80 -5.43
N ASN A 144 -0.20 -15.27 -5.30
CA ASN A 144 0.22 -16.11 -4.19
C ASN A 144 0.44 -15.26 -2.94
N VAL A 145 -0.31 -15.51 -1.87
CA VAL A 145 -0.19 -14.76 -0.62
C VAL A 145 0.80 -15.47 0.30
N PRO A 146 1.94 -14.84 0.64
CA PRO A 146 2.86 -15.37 1.63
C PRO A 146 2.18 -15.61 2.98
N SER A 147 2.56 -16.66 3.71
CA SER A 147 1.93 -17.08 4.98
C SER A 147 1.90 -16.03 6.09
N LYS A 148 2.66 -14.94 5.95
CA LYS A 148 2.68 -13.81 6.91
C LYS A 148 1.75 -12.66 6.52
N LEU A 149 1.09 -12.75 5.36
CA LEU A 149 0.15 -11.76 4.87
C LEU A 149 -1.23 -12.39 4.76
N GLU A 150 -2.26 -11.59 5.00
CA GLU A 150 -3.65 -11.96 4.82
C GLU A 150 -4.26 -11.10 3.71
N VAL A 151 -5.16 -11.70 2.92
CA VAL A 151 -5.95 -10.96 1.95
C VAL A 151 -7.06 -10.23 2.70
N TYR A 152 -7.11 -8.92 2.54
CA TYR A 152 -8.21 -8.14 3.10
C TYR A 152 -9.53 -8.53 2.46
N LYS A 153 -10.55 -8.74 3.28
CA LYS A 153 -11.93 -9.02 2.88
C LYS A 153 -12.84 -7.92 3.42
N GLU A 154 -13.77 -7.45 2.59
CA GLU A 154 -14.79 -6.52 3.05
C GLU A 154 -15.78 -7.24 3.96
N TYR A 155 -16.13 -6.58 5.08
CA TYR A 155 -17.20 -7.08 5.94
C TYR A 155 -18.55 -6.55 5.45
N ASP A 156 -19.42 -7.44 5.05
CA ASP A 156 -20.78 -7.12 4.69
C ASP A 156 -21.65 -7.00 5.94
N LYS A 157 -22.08 -5.78 6.25
CA LYS A 157 -22.90 -5.48 7.43
C LYS A 157 -24.29 -6.13 7.39
N ILE A 158 -24.83 -6.37 6.18
CA ILE A 158 -26.17 -6.95 5.98
C ILE A 158 -26.11 -8.46 6.20
N SER A 159 -25.24 -9.16 5.47
CA SER A 159 -25.10 -10.61 5.57
C SER A 159 -24.26 -11.08 6.78
N LYS A 160 -23.61 -10.14 7.49
CA LYS A 160 -22.64 -10.40 8.59
C LYS A 160 -21.51 -11.36 8.17
N ARG A 161 -21.13 -11.38 6.90
CA ARG A 161 -20.10 -12.25 6.33
C ARG A 161 -18.96 -11.45 5.71
N GLN A 162 -17.78 -12.05 5.66
CA GLN A 162 -16.67 -11.52 4.89
C GLN A 162 -16.91 -11.80 3.40
N LYS A 163 -16.79 -10.77 2.57
CA LYS A 163 -16.84 -10.86 1.10
C LYS A 163 -15.49 -10.52 0.48
N PRO A 164 -15.17 -11.09 -0.69
CA PRO A 164 -14.06 -10.59 -1.49
C PRO A 164 -14.26 -9.08 -1.78
N THR A 165 -13.16 -8.34 -1.85
CA THR A 165 -13.21 -6.93 -2.29
C THR A 165 -13.76 -6.82 -3.72
N LYS A 166 -14.35 -5.66 -4.06
CA LYS A 166 -14.74 -5.35 -5.43
C LYS A 166 -13.51 -5.33 -6.36
N ASP A 167 -13.73 -5.35 -7.69
CA ASP A 167 -12.65 -5.37 -8.68
C ASP A 167 -11.92 -4.03 -8.85
N ASP A 168 -12.03 -3.14 -7.89
CA ASP A 168 -11.38 -1.84 -7.85
C ASP A 168 -10.20 -1.77 -6.89
N PHE A 169 -10.01 -2.78 -6.01
CA PHE A 169 -8.84 -2.85 -5.13
C PHE A 169 -8.54 -4.26 -4.61
N THR A 170 -7.27 -4.49 -4.22
CA THR A 170 -6.84 -5.63 -3.41
C THR A 170 -5.81 -5.17 -2.37
N VAL A 171 -5.81 -5.80 -1.21
CA VAL A 171 -4.87 -5.51 -0.12
C VAL A 171 -4.35 -6.80 0.49
N TYR A 172 -3.04 -6.89 0.64
CA TYR A 172 -2.32 -7.97 1.35
C TYR A 172 -1.66 -7.36 2.58
N ALA A 173 -2.08 -7.75 3.76
CA ALA A 173 -1.68 -7.08 4.99
C ALA A 173 -1.19 -8.02 6.09
N SER A 174 -0.32 -7.50 6.93
CA SER A 174 0.05 -7.98 8.25
C SER A 174 -0.02 -6.81 9.24
N GLU A 175 0.31 -7.03 10.51
CA GLU A 175 0.44 -5.94 11.48
C GLU A 175 1.58 -4.95 11.16
N TYR A 176 2.58 -5.37 10.34
CA TYR A 176 3.77 -4.58 10.04
C TYR A 176 3.76 -3.92 8.67
N VAL A 177 3.09 -4.53 7.70
CA VAL A 177 3.09 -4.06 6.29
C VAL A 177 1.75 -4.33 5.65
N ALA A 178 1.30 -3.39 4.82
CA ALA A 178 0.18 -3.61 3.91
C ALA A 178 0.60 -3.25 2.48
N ILE A 179 0.28 -4.13 1.53
CA ILE A 179 0.48 -3.91 0.09
C ILE A 179 -0.90 -3.74 -0.53
N SER A 180 -1.16 -2.58 -1.10
CA SER A 180 -2.44 -2.23 -1.72
C SER A 180 -2.25 -1.99 -3.21
N ILE A 181 -3.14 -2.55 -4.03
CA ILE A 181 -3.23 -2.28 -5.46
C ILE A 181 -4.65 -1.85 -5.75
N TYR A 182 -4.84 -0.66 -6.27
CA TYR A 182 -6.19 -0.12 -6.46
C TYR A 182 -6.32 0.89 -7.61
N ASN A 183 -7.55 1.01 -8.08
CA ASN A 183 -7.97 2.01 -9.06
C ASN A 183 -8.11 3.37 -8.36
N LYS A 184 -7.18 4.30 -8.62
CA LYS A 184 -7.16 5.61 -7.96
C LYS A 184 -8.41 6.43 -8.25
N TYR A 185 -8.94 6.37 -9.47
CA TYR A 185 -10.17 7.05 -9.85
C TYR A 185 -11.40 6.53 -9.07
N MET A 186 -11.54 5.21 -8.93
CA MET A 186 -12.66 4.62 -8.20
C MET A 186 -12.57 4.87 -6.69
N GLU A 187 -11.36 4.90 -6.14
CA GLU A 187 -11.13 5.27 -4.74
C GLU A 187 -11.59 6.72 -4.49
N MET A 188 -11.17 7.68 -5.31
CA MET A 188 -11.58 9.09 -5.17
C MET A 188 -13.09 9.26 -5.37
N LYS A 189 -13.71 8.59 -6.35
CA LYS A 189 -15.17 8.60 -6.53
C LYS A 189 -15.93 8.08 -5.31
N LYS A 190 -15.41 7.03 -4.66
CA LYS A 190 -16.01 6.50 -3.43
C LYS A 190 -15.93 7.49 -2.28
N GLU A 191 -14.79 8.16 -2.11
CA GLU A 191 -14.63 9.19 -1.08
C GLU A 191 -15.56 10.38 -1.30
N ASN A 192 -15.74 10.86 -2.54
CA ASN A 192 -16.72 11.88 -2.90
C ASN A 192 -18.15 11.44 -2.52
N LYS A 193 -18.54 10.21 -2.88
CA LYS A 193 -19.88 9.68 -2.57
C LYS A 193 -20.12 9.58 -1.07
N ASP A 194 -19.10 9.22 -0.31
CA ASP A 194 -19.18 9.12 1.15
C ASP A 194 -19.09 10.50 1.85
N ASN A 195 -19.03 11.61 1.09
CA ASN A 195 -18.84 12.98 1.56
C ASN A 195 -17.61 13.16 2.49
N LYS A 196 -16.60 12.33 2.32
CA LYS A 196 -15.38 12.40 3.13
C LYS A 196 -14.41 13.46 2.63
N THR A 197 -14.35 13.63 1.32
CA THR A 197 -13.51 14.62 0.64
C THR A 197 -14.20 14.99 -0.68
N VAL A 198 -14.29 16.27 -0.99
CA VAL A 198 -14.78 16.74 -2.29
C VAL A 198 -13.57 16.98 -3.19
N PHE A 199 -13.42 16.16 -4.23
CA PHE A 199 -12.37 16.31 -5.22
C PHE A 199 -12.86 17.14 -6.40
N PRO A 200 -12.05 18.11 -6.91
CA PRO A 200 -12.35 18.79 -8.17
C PRO A 200 -12.44 17.81 -9.33
N ASP A 201 -13.26 18.11 -10.34
CA ASP A 201 -13.42 17.25 -11.53
C ASP A 201 -12.08 17.07 -12.28
N SER A 202 -11.24 18.10 -12.33
CA SER A 202 -9.90 18.01 -12.92
C SER A 202 -9.00 16.97 -12.21
N GLU A 203 -9.09 16.86 -10.89
CA GLU A 203 -8.36 15.84 -10.11
C GLU A 203 -8.93 14.44 -10.34
N LEU A 204 -10.25 14.31 -10.46
CA LEU A 204 -10.89 13.04 -10.83
C LEU A 204 -10.46 12.60 -12.24
N GLU A 205 -10.43 13.52 -13.21
CA GLU A 205 -9.94 13.22 -14.56
C GLU A 205 -8.46 12.82 -14.55
N SER A 206 -7.62 13.51 -13.76
CA SER A 206 -6.19 13.20 -13.63
C SER A 206 -5.95 11.81 -13.02
N ALA A 207 -6.89 11.31 -12.21
CA ALA A 207 -6.84 9.99 -11.60
C ALA A 207 -7.28 8.85 -12.53
N LYS A 208 -7.91 9.17 -13.68
CA LYS A 208 -8.37 8.14 -14.63
C LYS A 208 -7.22 7.26 -15.10
N ASN A 209 -7.51 5.99 -15.22
CA ASN A 209 -6.61 4.94 -15.69
C ASN A 209 -5.34 4.73 -14.83
N ILE A 210 -5.33 5.26 -13.61
CA ILE A 210 -4.21 5.05 -12.69
C ILE A 210 -4.47 3.81 -11.84
N VAL A 211 -3.56 2.85 -11.95
CA VAL A 211 -3.33 1.81 -10.94
C VAL A 211 -2.33 2.38 -9.94
N ARG A 212 -2.72 2.47 -8.68
CA ARG A 212 -1.79 2.82 -7.60
C ARG A 212 -1.36 1.56 -6.88
N ILE A 213 -0.05 1.40 -6.73
CA ILE A 213 0.57 0.35 -5.92
C ILE A 213 1.19 1.03 -4.71
N GLU A 214 0.74 0.64 -3.51
CA GLU A 214 1.15 1.23 -2.25
C GLU A 214 1.72 0.17 -1.31
N ILE A 215 2.90 0.42 -0.75
CA ILE A 215 3.47 -0.38 0.34
C ILE A 215 3.50 0.49 1.59
N ARG A 216 2.61 0.19 2.52
CA ARG A 216 2.50 0.84 3.81
C ARG A 216 3.36 0.11 4.83
N CYS A 217 4.32 0.82 5.39
CA CYS A 217 5.14 0.35 6.50
C CYS A 217 4.57 0.90 7.82
N MET A 218 4.18 0.02 8.72
CA MET A 218 3.75 0.36 10.08
C MET A 218 4.94 0.44 11.02
N GLU A 219 4.73 0.90 12.25
CA GLU A 219 5.77 1.18 13.25
C GLU A 219 6.81 0.06 13.40
N GLY A 220 6.38 -1.20 13.54
CA GLY A 220 7.31 -2.32 13.69
C GLY A 220 8.19 -2.54 12.46
N LYS A 221 7.65 -2.28 11.25
CA LYS A 221 8.46 -2.33 10.03
C LYS A 221 9.41 -1.13 9.93
N ILE A 222 8.96 0.07 10.31
CA ILE A 222 9.80 1.27 10.36
C ILE A 222 11.01 1.04 11.26
N LYS A 223 10.80 0.58 12.50
CA LYS A 223 11.89 0.27 13.45
C LYS A 223 12.90 -0.73 12.89
N ALA A 224 12.42 -1.80 12.26
CA ALA A 224 13.31 -2.78 11.62
C ALA A 224 14.12 -2.19 10.44
N LEU A 225 13.56 -1.19 9.72
CA LEU A 225 14.27 -0.49 8.66
C LEU A 225 15.27 0.52 9.24
N GLU A 226 14.91 1.26 10.29
CA GLU A 226 15.81 2.17 11.02
C GLU A 226 17.04 1.41 11.52
N GLU A 227 16.85 0.25 12.13
CA GLU A 227 17.93 -0.62 12.59
C GLU A 227 18.80 -1.13 11.41
N LYS A 228 18.16 -1.66 10.36
CA LYS A 228 18.86 -2.21 9.17
C LYS A 228 19.75 -1.16 8.48
N TYR A 229 19.25 0.08 8.35
CA TYR A 229 19.94 1.16 7.62
C TYR A 229 20.67 2.14 8.55
N LYS A 230 20.66 1.92 9.87
CA LYS A 230 21.26 2.79 10.91
C LYS A 230 20.73 4.23 10.82
N ILE A 231 19.41 4.36 10.72
CA ILE A 231 18.69 5.62 10.61
C ILE A 231 18.25 6.06 12.01
N HIS A 232 18.43 7.34 12.33
CA HIS A 232 18.12 7.90 13.65
C HIS A 232 17.08 9.04 13.61
N THR A 233 16.88 9.67 12.46
CA THR A 233 15.96 10.79 12.30
C THR A 233 15.00 10.58 11.12
N ILE A 234 13.89 11.31 11.12
CA ILE A 234 12.94 11.30 9.99
C ILE A 234 13.64 11.81 8.73
N SER A 235 14.44 12.86 8.82
CA SER A 235 15.20 13.40 7.68
C SER A 235 16.13 12.34 7.08
N ASP A 236 16.87 11.60 7.91
CA ASP A 236 17.69 10.49 7.41
C ASP A 236 16.85 9.40 6.75
N PHE A 237 15.69 9.04 7.34
CA PHE A 237 14.78 8.07 6.74
C PHE A 237 14.35 8.52 5.34
N MET A 238 14.00 9.79 5.17
CA MET A 238 13.57 10.34 3.87
C MET A 238 14.71 10.36 2.84
N ARG A 239 15.96 10.60 3.26
CA ARG A 239 17.14 10.47 2.37
C ARG A 239 17.35 9.04 1.89
N TYR A 240 17.11 8.04 2.75
CA TYR A 240 17.21 6.61 2.40
C TYR A 240 15.94 6.07 1.74
N ALA A 241 14.85 6.82 1.69
CA ALA A 241 13.53 6.34 1.26
C ALA A 241 13.54 5.76 -0.15
N ASP A 242 14.37 6.30 -1.05
CA ASP A 242 14.51 5.78 -2.41
C ASP A 242 15.02 4.34 -2.41
N LYS A 243 16.14 4.09 -1.73
CA LYS A 243 16.74 2.76 -1.59
C LYS A 243 15.81 1.80 -0.86
N ILE A 244 15.23 2.26 0.26
CA ILE A 244 14.29 1.46 1.07
C ILE A 244 13.08 1.05 0.24
N GLY A 245 12.48 2.01 -0.48
CA GLY A 245 11.31 1.75 -1.31
C GLY A 245 11.62 0.75 -2.43
N LYS A 246 12.73 0.90 -3.16
CA LYS A 246 13.18 -0.06 -4.18
C LYS A 246 13.30 -1.48 -3.62
N ASP A 247 13.98 -1.64 -2.48
CA ASP A 247 14.13 -2.94 -1.81
C ASP A 247 12.76 -3.55 -1.41
N LEU A 248 11.84 -2.71 -0.90
CA LEU A 248 10.52 -3.17 -0.48
C LEU A 248 9.65 -3.60 -1.67
N TYR A 249 9.61 -2.82 -2.75
CA TYR A 249 8.87 -3.16 -3.96
C TYR A 249 9.39 -4.44 -4.58
N SER A 250 10.70 -4.53 -4.81
CA SER A 250 11.33 -5.73 -5.35
C SER A 250 11.03 -6.96 -4.48
N TYR A 251 11.16 -6.84 -3.16
CA TYR A 251 10.92 -7.95 -2.24
C TYR A 251 9.45 -8.40 -2.19
N TYR A 252 8.51 -7.46 -1.98
CA TYR A 252 7.11 -7.84 -1.78
C TYR A 252 6.42 -8.21 -3.08
N LEU A 253 6.66 -7.46 -4.18
CA LEU A 253 5.99 -7.73 -5.44
C LEU A 253 6.46 -9.06 -6.04
N SER A 254 7.76 -9.33 -6.07
CA SER A 254 8.25 -10.63 -6.54
C SER A 254 7.76 -11.81 -5.69
N LYS A 255 7.56 -11.60 -4.39
CA LYS A 255 7.12 -12.65 -3.47
C LYS A 255 5.63 -12.97 -3.56
N ILE A 256 4.81 -11.96 -3.88
CA ILE A 256 3.35 -12.06 -4.00
C ILE A 256 2.97 -12.47 -5.43
N PHE A 257 3.57 -11.83 -6.42
CA PHE A 257 3.16 -11.94 -7.82
C PHE A 257 4.08 -12.81 -8.68
N GLY A 258 5.24 -13.24 -8.16
CA GLY A 258 6.27 -13.88 -8.97
C GLY A 258 7.01 -12.88 -9.85
N LYS A 259 7.88 -13.39 -10.72
CA LYS A 259 8.69 -12.60 -11.66
C LYS A 259 8.31 -12.84 -13.11
N GLY A 260 7.76 -14.02 -13.41
CA GLY A 260 7.37 -14.38 -14.76
C GLY A 260 6.16 -13.60 -15.27
N THR A 261 6.11 -13.42 -16.58
CA THR A 261 5.03 -12.71 -17.30
C THR A 261 3.68 -13.43 -17.16
N ILE A 262 2.59 -12.67 -17.01
CA ILE A 262 1.24 -13.21 -16.80
C ILE A 262 0.55 -13.45 -18.16
N TYR A 263 0.68 -14.65 -18.67
CA TYR A 263 0.13 -15.10 -19.94
C TYR A 263 -1.30 -15.67 -19.82
N THR A 264 -1.94 -15.92 -20.98
CA THR A 264 -3.11 -16.79 -21.04
C THR A 264 -2.74 -18.23 -20.67
N LEU A 265 -3.71 -19.04 -20.25
CA LEU A 265 -3.44 -20.44 -19.92
C LEU A 265 -2.78 -21.19 -21.10
N LYS A 266 -3.28 -20.97 -22.32
CA LYS A 266 -2.72 -21.62 -23.53
C LYS A 266 -1.26 -21.27 -23.73
N GLU A 267 -0.91 -20.00 -23.64
CA GLU A 267 0.48 -19.54 -23.80
C GLU A 267 1.40 -20.03 -22.69
N ALA A 268 0.92 -19.99 -21.44
CA ALA A 268 1.67 -20.51 -20.30
C ALA A 268 1.99 -22.02 -20.44
N LEU A 269 1.02 -22.83 -20.90
CA LEU A 269 1.23 -24.25 -21.15
C LEU A 269 2.22 -24.47 -22.30
N HIS A 270 2.14 -23.69 -23.37
CA HIS A 270 3.08 -23.76 -24.48
C HIS A 270 4.52 -23.46 -24.04
N ARG A 271 4.75 -22.41 -23.24
CA ARG A 271 6.07 -22.08 -22.69
C ARG A 271 6.64 -23.17 -21.78
N ILE A 272 5.78 -23.82 -21.00
CA ILE A 272 6.19 -24.97 -20.19
C ILE A 272 6.62 -26.16 -21.10
N ASP A 273 5.88 -26.42 -22.18
CA ASP A 273 6.23 -27.49 -23.13
C ASP A 273 7.56 -27.23 -23.85
N MET A 274 7.84 -25.95 -24.15
CA MET A 274 9.11 -25.54 -24.81
C MET A 274 10.30 -25.44 -23.85
N SER A 275 10.11 -25.69 -22.55
CA SER A 275 11.18 -25.63 -21.55
C SER A 275 12.09 -26.85 -21.62
N GLU A 276 13.36 -26.68 -21.22
CA GLU A 276 14.37 -27.76 -21.15
C GLU A 276 14.20 -28.68 -19.91
N TYR A 277 13.06 -28.66 -19.26
CA TYR A 277 12.81 -29.49 -18.08
C TYR A 277 12.48 -30.93 -18.48
N LYS A 278 12.71 -31.86 -17.55
CA LYS A 278 12.36 -33.27 -17.75
C LYS A 278 10.86 -33.46 -17.92
N PRO A 279 10.40 -34.46 -18.70
CA PRO A 279 8.98 -34.70 -18.98
C PRO A 279 8.09 -34.75 -17.74
N GLU A 280 8.56 -35.40 -16.67
CA GLU A 280 7.76 -35.49 -15.40
C GLU A 280 7.63 -34.12 -14.73
N THR A 281 8.64 -33.25 -14.89
CA THR A 281 8.59 -31.89 -14.36
C THR A 281 7.65 -31.02 -15.20
N ILE A 282 7.71 -31.11 -16.52
CA ILE A 282 6.79 -30.43 -17.45
C ILE A 282 5.36 -30.80 -17.11
N LYS A 283 5.07 -32.12 -16.97
CA LYS A 283 3.75 -32.59 -16.58
C LYS A 283 3.28 -31.96 -15.28
N LEU A 284 4.10 -31.97 -14.23
CA LEU A 284 3.76 -31.42 -12.92
C LEU A 284 3.55 -29.92 -12.94
N LEU A 285 4.34 -29.16 -13.74
CA LEU A 285 4.16 -27.71 -13.91
C LEU A 285 2.85 -27.38 -14.62
N LYS A 286 2.48 -28.17 -15.66
CA LYS A 286 1.21 -28.01 -16.37
C LYS A 286 0.03 -28.31 -15.47
N GLU A 287 0.06 -29.41 -14.71
CA GLU A 287 -0.98 -29.73 -13.70
C GLU A 287 -1.13 -28.61 -12.68
N PHE A 288 -0.03 -28.06 -12.18
CA PHE A 288 -0.05 -26.94 -11.23
C PHE A 288 -0.72 -25.68 -11.81
N ILE A 289 -0.38 -25.27 -13.04
CA ILE A 289 -0.97 -24.09 -13.70
C ILE A 289 -2.45 -24.30 -14.01
N VAL A 290 -2.84 -25.48 -14.49
CA VAL A 290 -4.25 -25.81 -14.78
C VAL A 290 -5.06 -25.72 -13.47
N GLU A 291 -4.60 -26.37 -12.41
CA GLU A 291 -5.27 -26.32 -11.10
C GLU A 291 -5.37 -24.89 -10.57
N ALA A 292 -4.30 -24.09 -10.67
CA ALA A 292 -4.32 -22.69 -10.25
C ALA A 292 -5.32 -21.83 -11.06
N ASN A 293 -5.52 -22.17 -12.33
CA ASN A 293 -6.51 -21.52 -13.17
C ASN A 293 -7.95 -21.94 -12.83
N GLU A 294 -8.19 -23.21 -12.59
CA GLU A 294 -9.50 -23.78 -12.22
C GLU A 294 -9.96 -23.29 -10.85
N CYS A 295 -9.10 -23.38 -9.84
CA CYS A 295 -9.34 -22.84 -8.50
C CYS A 295 -9.48 -21.31 -8.45
N ARG A 296 -9.08 -20.59 -9.52
CA ARG A 296 -8.97 -19.12 -9.56
C ARG A 296 -8.22 -18.54 -8.37
N SER A 297 -7.31 -19.32 -7.77
CA SER A 297 -6.57 -18.97 -6.57
C SER A 297 -5.26 -19.75 -6.49
N VAL A 298 -4.16 -19.07 -6.69
CA VAL A 298 -2.81 -19.66 -6.49
C VAL A 298 -2.60 -20.08 -5.04
N VAL A 299 -3.19 -19.37 -4.09
CA VAL A 299 -3.07 -19.68 -2.66
C VAL A 299 -3.62 -21.07 -2.35
N GLU A 300 -4.81 -21.41 -2.88
CA GLU A 300 -5.43 -22.72 -2.64
C GLU A 300 -4.63 -23.83 -3.33
N THR A 301 -4.24 -23.65 -4.58
CA THR A 301 -3.36 -24.60 -5.29
C THR A 301 -2.05 -24.84 -4.56
N VAL A 302 -1.40 -23.77 -4.08
CA VAL A 302 -0.17 -23.88 -3.28
C VAL A 302 -0.41 -24.65 -1.97
N LYS A 303 -1.57 -24.53 -1.31
CA LYS A 303 -1.91 -25.32 -0.12
C LYS A 303 -2.07 -26.79 -0.47
N ILE A 304 -2.83 -27.12 -1.51
CA ILE A 304 -3.04 -28.48 -2.01
C ILE A 304 -1.69 -29.13 -2.34
N TYR A 305 -0.88 -28.48 -3.17
CA TYR A 305 0.42 -29.01 -3.58
C TYR A 305 1.42 -29.15 -2.43
N LYS A 306 1.36 -28.24 -1.43
CA LYS A 306 2.18 -28.38 -0.21
C LYS A 306 1.79 -29.60 0.62
N SER A 307 0.52 -29.96 0.69
CA SER A 307 0.07 -31.15 1.41
C SER A 307 0.49 -32.44 0.70
N ILE A 308 0.53 -32.46 -0.65
CA ILE A 308 0.89 -33.63 -1.46
C ILE A 308 2.41 -33.76 -1.60
N TYR A 309 3.10 -32.68 -1.95
CA TYR A 309 4.51 -32.73 -2.39
C TYR A 309 5.49 -32.08 -1.42
N GLY A 310 5.00 -31.43 -0.37
CA GLY A 310 5.80 -30.72 0.62
C GLY A 310 6.25 -29.31 0.17
N LYS A 311 6.57 -28.48 1.16
CA LYS A 311 6.89 -27.04 0.98
C LYS A 311 8.10 -26.79 0.05
N LYS A 312 9.14 -27.64 0.13
CA LYS A 312 10.37 -27.46 -0.69
C LYS A 312 10.10 -27.66 -2.18
N LYS A 313 9.32 -28.69 -2.53
CA LYS A 313 8.98 -29.02 -3.93
C LYS A 313 8.10 -27.92 -4.54
N VAL A 314 7.09 -27.43 -3.83
CA VAL A 314 6.24 -26.33 -4.31
C VAL A 314 7.05 -25.03 -4.52
N LYS A 315 7.95 -24.70 -3.59
CA LYS A 315 8.85 -23.55 -3.79
C LYS A 315 9.70 -23.70 -5.05
N LYS A 316 10.19 -24.92 -5.34
CA LYS A 316 10.95 -25.21 -6.55
C LYS A 316 10.09 -25.06 -7.82
N LEU A 317 8.83 -25.54 -7.80
CA LEU A 317 7.92 -25.37 -8.95
C LEU A 317 7.68 -23.88 -9.28
N LEU A 318 7.39 -23.06 -8.29
CA LEU A 318 7.21 -21.61 -8.49
C LEU A 318 8.48 -20.96 -9.07
N TRP A 319 9.65 -21.31 -8.55
CA TRP A 319 10.93 -20.84 -9.05
C TRP A 319 11.20 -21.29 -10.49
N MET A 320 10.81 -22.53 -10.86
CA MET A 320 10.99 -23.03 -12.22
C MET A 320 10.09 -22.30 -13.22
N LEU A 321 8.86 -21.92 -12.83
CA LEU A 321 7.98 -21.08 -13.63
C LEU A 321 8.60 -19.70 -13.86
N ASP A 322 9.09 -19.06 -12.79
CA ASP A 322 9.79 -17.76 -12.89
C ASP A 322 11.00 -17.83 -13.85
N ASN A 323 11.74 -18.95 -13.87
CA ASN A 323 12.92 -19.12 -14.75
C ASN A 323 12.60 -19.23 -16.24
N ILE A 324 11.41 -19.70 -16.58
CA ILE A 324 10.94 -19.76 -17.99
C ILE A 324 10.05 -18.57 -18.32
N ASP A 325 10.14 -17.49 -17.56
CA ASP A 325 9.34 -16.29 -17.69
C ASP A 325 7.83 -16.58 -17.78
N THR A 326 7.34 -17.47 -16.93
CA THR A 326 5.91 -17.82 -16.89
C THR A 326 5.38 -17.66 -15.48
N ASN A 327 4.34 -16.86 -15.33
CA ASN A 327 3.69 -16.66 -14.05
C ASN A 327 2.77 -17.83 -13.69
N TYR A 328 2.63 -18.09 -12.41
CA TYR A 328 1.66 -19.04 -11.88
C TYR A 328 0.21 -18.51 -11.88
N VAL A 329 0.01 -17.22 -12.13
CA VAL A 329 -1.29 -16.63 -12.42
C VAL A 329 -1.47 -16.58 -13.94
N THR A 330 -2.62 -17.01 -14.42
CA THR A 330 -2.98 -16.92 -15.85
C THR A 330 -4.19 -16.00 -16.02
N VAL A 331 -4.39 -15.49 -17.23
CA VAL A 331 -5.48 -14.58 -17.57
C VAL A 331 -6.37 -15.15 -18.68
N THR A 332 -7.58 -14.62 -18.80
CA THR A 332 -8.47 -14.97 -19.91
C THR A 332 -7.97 -14.35 -21.21
N ASN A 333 -8.33 -14.96 -22.35
CA ASN A 333 -8.00 -14.38 -23.66
C ASN A 333 -8.61 -12.96 -23.84
N SER A 334 -9.80 -12.70 -23.27
CA SER A 334 -10.42 -11.37 -23.31
C SER A 334 -9.63 -10.33 -22.50
N ASP A 335 -9.16 -10.70 -21.30
CA ASP A 335 -8.37 -9.79 -20.47
C ASP A 335 -7.00 -9.52 -21.11
N ALA A 336 -6.34 -10.55 -21.67
CA ALA A 336 -5.05 -10.41 -22.36
C ALA A 336 -5.12 -9.50 -23.60
N LYS A 337 -6.19 -9.58 -24.40
CA LYS A 337 -6.41 -8.74 -25.58
C LYS A 337 -6.57 -7.25 -25.28
N LEU A 338 -6.83 -6.88 -24.04
CA LEU A 338 -6.86 -5.48 -23.62
C LEU A 338 -5.46 -4.85 -23.62
N PHE A 339 -4.40 -5.64 -23.58
CA PHE A 339 -3.02 -5.19 -23.54
C PHE A 339 -2.34 -5.47 -24.89
N GLU A 340 -1.58 -4.50 -25.39
CA GLU A 340 -0.96 -4.53 -26.71
C GLU A 340 -0.11 -5.79 -26.95
N ASN A 341 0.63 -6.22 -25.91
CA ASN A 341 1.50 -7.38 -25.97
C ASN A 341 0.75 -8.73 -25.79
N GLY A 342 -0.57 -8.73 -25.59
CA GLY A 342 -1.36 -9.94 -25.39
C GLY A 342 -1.11 -10.64 -24.03
N TYR A 343 -0.50 -9.96 -23.07
CA TYR A 343 -0.31 -10.42 -21.71
C TYR A 343 -0.51 -9.27 -20.69
N ILE A 344 -0.70 -9.59 -19.42
CA ILE A 344 -0.79 -8.59 -18.36
C ILE A 344 0.59 -8.45 -17.68
N PRO A 345 1.17 -7.23 -17.63
CA PRO A 345 2.44 -7.02 -16.94
C PRO A 345 2.31 -7.29 -15.44
N THR A 346 3.33 -7.87 -14.83
CA THR A 346 3.38 -8.04 -13.38
C THR A 346 3.45 -6.69 -12.67
N PRO A 347 3.04 -6.60 -11.37
CA PRO A 347 3.26 -5.37 -10.61
C PRO A 347 4.73 -4.95 -10.52
N LEU A 348 5.66 -5.90 -10.63
CA LEU A 348 7.09 -5.60 -10.65
C LEU A 348 7.50 -4.92 -11.98
N GLU A 349 7.03 -5.42 -13.12
CA GLU A 349 7.24 -4.78 -14.43
C GLU A 349 6.67 -3.37 -14.47
N LEU A 350 5.44 -3.15 -13.95
CA LEU A 350 4.83 -1.82 -13.92
C LEU A 350 5.62 -0.78 -13.11
N VAL A 351 6.44 -1.21 -12.18
CA VAL A 351 7.27 -0.32 -11.36
C VAL A 351 8.76 -0.40 -11.69
N GLU A 352 9.12 -1.13 -12.72
CA GLU A 352 10.52 -1.45 -13.06
C GLU A 352 11.39 -0.20 -13.24
N ASP A 353 10.89 0.81 -13.97
CA ASP A 353 11.60 2.08 -14.18
C ASP A 353 11.86 2.87 -12.89
N ILE A 354 11.14 2.52 -11.82
CA ILE A 354 11.26 3.15 -10.51
C ILE A 354 12.17 2.33 -9.60
N VAL A 355 12.20 1.01 -9.82
CA VAL A 355 12.95 0.05 -8.99
C VAL A 355 14.36 -0.19 -9.52
N LYS A 356 14.60 0.00 -10.82
CA LYS A 356 15.95 0.07 -11.42
C LYS A 356 16.60 1.43 -11.12
#